data_24e2c69c44b2cf58e1847ec665db30ce
#
_entry.id   24e2c69c44b2cf58e1847ec665db30ce
#
_cell.length_a   1.000
_cell.length_b   1.000
_cell.length_c   1.000
_cell.angle_alpha   90.00
_cell.angle_beta   90.00
_cell.angle_gamma   90.00
#
_symmetry.space_group_name_H-M   'P 1'
#
loop_
_entity.id
_entity.type
_entity.pdbx_description
1 polymer ?
#
loop_
_entity_poly.entity_id
_entity_poly.type
_entity_poly.pdbx_seq_one_letter_code
_entity_poly.pdbx_strand_id
1 'polypeptide(L)'
;MFDPTTYQPAADLLRGRNILVTGAGEGIGRAAALAFARHGATVLLLGRTLSKLEAVYDEIEQAGGAQPALLPLNLAHATMADYQQIANMVEQEIGGLDGILHNAAILGPLTPLQMYDPDTFDEVMNVNMRAPFMLTQALLPLLRLSKDASVVFTSSSVGRTPRAFWGAYAISKMGVEGLSKIFSDELANVSAIRFNCINPNPTRTNMRTHAYPGENPFNLPLPEDIMATYLYLMGADSKGVTGQSLDVPRAAGV
;
A
#
# COMPACT_ATOMS: atom_id res chain seq x y z
N MET A 1 6.34 -19.01 13.20
CA MET A 1 6.43 -18.62 11.77
C MET A 1 5.05 -18.12 11.37
N PHE A 2 4.94 -16.96 10.71
CA PHE A 2 3.64 -16.42 10.26
C PHE A 2 2.98 -17.37 9.26
N ASP A 3 1.74 -17.75 9.53
CA ASP A 3 0.89 -18.49 8.59
C ASP A 3 -0.35 -17.63 8.30
N PRO A 4 -0.43 -17.04 7.11
CA PRO A 4 -1.54 -16.15 6.77
C PRO A 4 -2.90 -16.84 6.66
N THR A 5 -2.93 -18.18 6.62
CA THR A 5 -4.20 -18.95 6.53
C THR A 5 -4.86 -19.14 7.89
N THR A 6 -4.08 -19.07 8.97
CA THR A 6 -4.54 -19.29 10.34
C THR A 6 -4.41 -18.04 11.23
N TYR A 7 -3.71 -17.00 10.73
CA TYR A 7 -3.49 -15.80 11.51
C TYR A 7 -4.79 -15.03 11.75
N GLN A 8 -5.02 -14.75 13.03
CA GLN A 8 -6.15 -13.93 13.48
C GLN A 8 -5.59 -12.73 14.27
N PRO A 9 -5.70 -11.51 13.70
CA PRO A 9 -5.22 -10.31 14.36
C PRO A 9 -6.05 -9.99 15.59
N ALA A 10 -5.41 -9.52 16.65
CA ALA A 10 -6.12 -8.99 17.81
C ALA A 10 -6.99 -7.80 17.42
N ALA A 11 -8.15 -7.65 18.05
CA ALA A 11 -9.10 -6.58 17.70
C ALA A 11 -8.51 -5.15 17.85
N ASP A 12 -7.49 -5.00 18.68
CA ASP A 12 -6.80 -3.73 18.94
C ASP A 12 -5.33 -3.73 18.50
N LEU A 13 -4.98 -4.60 17.55
CA LEU A 13 -3.61 -4.77 17.04
C LEU A 13 -2.92 -3.47 16.64
N LEU A 14 -3.68 -2.49 16.11
CA LEU A 14 -3.18 -1.22 15.61
C LEU A 14 -3.58 -0.03 16.48
N ARG A 15 -4.03 -0.28 17.71
CA ARG A 15 -4.46 0.78 18.64
C ARG A 15 -3.37 1.85 18.81
N GLY A 16 -3.75 3.11 18.58
CA GLY A 16 -2.88 4.26 18.74
C GLY A 16 -1.79 4.41 17.67
N ARG A 17 -1.88 3.66 16.58
CA ARG A 17 -0.99 3.82 15.43
C ARG A 17 -1.58 4.78 14.42
N ASN A 18 -0.76 5.64 13.85
CA ASN A 18 -1.10 6.52 12.74
C ASN A 18 -0.57 5.89 11.45
N ILE A 19 -1.47 5.55 10.51
CA ILE A 19 -1.12 4.79 9.31
C ILE A 19 -1.61 5.50 8.06
N LEU A 20 -0.69 5.84 7.17
CA LEU A 20 -1.01 6.41 5.87
C LEU A 20 -1.25 5.30 4.84
N VAL A 21 -2.38 5.39 4.12
CA VAL A 21 -2.74 4.46 3.04
C VAL A 21 -2.86 5.21 1.73
N THR A 22 -2.04 4.87 0.73
CA THR A 22 -2.16 5.44 -0.61
C THR A 22 -3.15 4.62 -1.47
N GLY A 23 -3.94 5.30 -2.31
CA GLY A 23 -5.02 4.66 -3.05
C GLY A 23 -6.16 4.20 -2.14
N ALA A 24 -6.42 4.93 -1.05
CA ALA A 24 -7.37 4.56 0.00
C ALA A 24 -8.85 4.58 -0.43
N GLY A 25 -9.18 5.17 -1.58
CA GLY A 25 -10.58 5.39 -1.99
C GLY A 25 -11.27 4.18 -2.62
N GLU A 26 -10.55 3.11 -3.01
CA GLU A 26 -11.16 1.94 -3.64
C GLU A 26 -10.30 0.68 -3.51
N GLY A 27 -10.91 -0.48 -3.83
CA GLY A 27 -10.22 -1.78 -3.90
C GLY A 27 -9.47 -2.15 -2.62
N ILE A 28 -8.25 -2.66 -2.78
CA ILE A 28 -7.42 -3.12 -1.66
C ILE A 28 -7.08 -1.98 -0.70
N GLY A 29 -6.82 -0.76 -1.22
CA GLY A 29 -6.49 0.39 -0.35
C GLY A 29 -7.65 0.80 0.55
N ARG A 30 -8.89 0.81 0.02
CA ARG A 30 -10.09 1.04 0.82
C ARG A 30 -10.28 -0.06 1.88
N ALA A 31 -10.20 -1.32 1.48
CA ALA A 31 -10.34 -2.43 2.42
C ALA A 31 -9.28 -2.39 3.53
N ALA A 32 -8.03 -2.05 3.19
CA ALA A 32 -6.95 -1.89 4.16
C ALA A 32 -7.21 -0.72 5.12
N ALA A 33 -7.65 0.44 4.62
CA ALA A 33 -7.98 1.59 5.45
C ALA A 33 -9.07 1.25 6.48
N LEU A 34 -10.14 0.61 6.03
CA LEU A 34 -11.23 0.16 6.90
C LEU A 34 -10.77 -0.92 7.91
N ALA A 35 -9.96 -1.87 7.47
CA ALA A 35 -9.42 -2.91 8.35
C ALA A 35 -8.50 -2.32 9.42
N PHE A 36 -7.62 -1.38 9.05
CA PHE A 36 -6.72 -0.73 10.00
C PHE A 36 -7.50 0.10 11.02
N ALA A 37 -8.50 0.87 10.59
CA ALA A 37 -9.36 1.62 11.50
C ALA A 37 -10.12 0.72 12.47
N ARG A 38 -10.68 -0.42 12.01
CA ARG A 38 -11.36 -1.41 12.86
C ARG A 38 -10.45 -2.01 13.92
N HIS A 39 -9.13 -2.07 13.66
CA HIS A 39 -8.13 -2.56 14.62
C HIS A 39 -7.49 -1.45 15.46
N GLY A 40 -8.07 -0.24 15.43
CA GLY A 40 -7.72 0.86 16.34
C GLY A 40 -6.72 1.88 15.81
N ALA A 41 -6.37 1.84 14.52
CA ALA A 41 -5.51 2.86 13.91
C ALA A 41 -6.27 4.15 13.59
N THR A 42 -5.57 5.29 13.67
CA THR A 42 -5.94 6.51 12.96
C THR A 42 -5.40 6.42 11.54
N VAL A 43 -6.29 6.51 10.54
CA VAL A 43 -5.90 6.29 9.15
C VAL A 43 -5.83 7.61 8.39
N LEU A 44 -4.70 7.85 7.69
CA LEU A 44 -4.52 8.96 6.78
C LEU A 44 -4.82 8.46 5.37
N LEU A 45 -5.91 8.96 4.79
CA LEU A 45 -6.47 8.48 3.52
C LEU A 45 -5.91 9.32 2.36
N LEU A 46 -4.91 8.78 1.64
CA LEU A 46 -4.32 9.45 0.48
C LEU A 46 -4.86 8.87 -0.83
N GLY A 47 -5.32 9.76 -1.72
CA GLY A 47 -5.80 9.37 -3.03
C GLY A 47 -6.18 10.55 -3.92
N ARG A 48 -6.43 10.28 -5.20
CA ARG A 48 -6.70 11.30 -6.22
C ARG A 48 -8.11 11.89 -6.13
N THR A 49 -9.10 11.08 -5.78
CA THR A 49 -10.52 11.44 -5.88
C THR A 49 -11.09 11.71 -4.49
N LEU A 50 -11.29 13.00 -4.15
CA LEU A 50 -11.73 13.42 -2.83
C LEU A 50 -13.04 12.72 -2.41
N SER A 51 -14.05 12.67 -3.26
CA SER A 51 -15.35 12.06 -2.91
C SER A 51 -15.25 10.56 -2.56
N LYS A 52 -14.26 9.82 -3.12
CA LYS A 52 -14.01 8.43 -2.72
C LYS A 52 -13.33 8.34 -1.36
N LEU A 53 -12.48 9.30 -1.03
CA LEU A 53 -11.83 9.37 0.30
C LEU A 53 -12.87 9.75 1.37
N GLU A 54 -13.75 10.71 1.07
CA GLU A 54 -14.85 11.12 1.96
C GLU A 54 -15.79 9.95 2.27
N ALA A 55 -16.12 9.13 1.28
CA ALA A 55 -16.94 7.93 1.50
C ALA A 55 -16.27 6.93 2.46
N VAL A 56 -14.95 6.76 2.38
CA VAL A 56 -14.19 5.90 3.31
C VAL A 56 -14.08 6.53 4.70
N TYR A 57 -13.90 7.84 4.75
CA TYR A 57 -13.89 8.61 5.98
C TYR A 57 -15.20 8.42 6.74
N ASP A 58 -16.34 8.67 6.08
CA ASP A 58 -17.66 8.53 6.68
C ASP A 58 -17.93 7.10 7.19
N GLU A 59 -17.48 6.09 6.43
CA GLU A 59 -17.64 4.69 6.83
C GLU A 59 -16.82 4.35 8.08
N ILE A 60 -15.60 4.92 8.20
CA ILE A 60 -14.77 4.73 9.40
C ILE A 60 -15.44 5.41 10.62
N GLU A 61 -15.92 6.64 10.48
CA GLU A 61 -16.61 7.35 11.57
C GLU A 61 -17.91 6.64 12.00
N GLN A 62 -18.74 6.21 11.03
CA GLN A 62 -19.97 5.46 11.30
C GLN A 62 -19.70 4.12 12.00
N ALA A 63 -18.56 3.49 11.74
CA ALA A 63 -18.15 2.28 12.43
C ALA A 63 -17.54 2.54 13.83
N GLY A 64 -17.44 3.80 14.27
CA GLY A 64 -16.86 4.19 15.57
C GLY A 64 -15.34 4.15 15.61
N GLY A 65 -14.67 4.17 14.45
CA GLY A 65 -13.21 4.28 14.35
C GLY A 65 -12.69 5.67 14.74
N ALA A 66 -11.37 5.78 14.93
CA ALA A 66 -10.73 7.08 15.12
C ALA A 66 -10.90 7.95 13.87
N GLN A 67 -11.13 9.25 14.07
CA GLN A 67 -11.32 10.20 12.98
C GLN A 67 -10.15 10.16 11.98
N PRO A 68 -10.42 9.84 10.70
CA PRO A 68 -9.35 9.79 9.68
C PRO A 68 -8.90 11.18 9.24
N ALA A 69 -7.76 11.26 8.54
CA ALA A 69 -7.34 12.47 7.83
C ALA A 69 -7.46 12.27 6.31
N LEU A 70 -7.93 13.29 5.59
CA LEU A 70 -8.04 13.27 4.12
C LEU A 70 -6.83 13.95 3.47
N LEU A 71 -6.17 13.25 2.56
CA LEU A 71 -4.99 13.70 1.82
C LEU A 71 -5.23 13.60 0.30
N PRO A 72 -6.02 14.52 -0.28
CA PRO A 72 -6.26 14.49 -1.73
C PRO A 72 -4.97 14.88 -2.48
N LEU A 73 -4.36 13.93 -3.19
CA LEU A 73 -3.16 14.14 -4.00
C LEU A 73 -3.15 13.24 -5.23
N ASN A 74 -2.82 13.82 -6.40
CA ASN A 74 -2.56 13.06 -7.62
C ASN A 74 -1.08 12.69 -7.73
N LEU A 75 -0.76 11.44 -7.45
CA LEU A 75 0.62 10.93 -7.44
C LEU A 75 1.30 10.94 -8.81
N ALA A 76 0.54 11.02 -9.92
CA ALA A 76 1.11 11.10 -11.28
C ALA A 76 1.94 12.40 -11.49
N HIS A 77 1.56 13.47 -10.81
CA HIS A 77 2.14 14.80 -10.99
C HIS A 77 2.73 15.37 -9.70
N ALA A 78 2.66 14.63 -8.60
CA ALA A 78 3.17 15.09 -7.30
C ALA A 78 4.68 15.33 -7.33
N THR A 79 5.08 16.43 -6.71
CA THR A 79 6.47 16.87 -6.57
C THR A 79 6.99 16.57 -5.16
N MET A 80 8.30 16.74 -4.93
CA MET A 80 8.85 16.64 -3.57
C MET A 80 8.25 17.69 -2.63
N ALA A 81 7.89 18.86 -3.12
CA ALA A 81 7.25 19.90 -2.31
C ALA A 81 5.88 19.46 -1.79
N ASP A 82 5.08 18.77 -2.62
CA ASP A 82 3.78 18.24 -2.21
C ASP A 82 3.94 17.17 -1.11
N TYR A 83 4.92 16.27 -1.24
CA TYR A 83 5.20 15.27 -0.20
C TYR A 83 5.73 15.90 1.09
N GLN A 84 6.52 16.97 0.98
CA GLN A 84 6.98 17.72 2.16
C GLN A 84 5.82 18.43 2.87
N GLN A 85 4.85 18.96 2.13
CA GLN A 85 3.63 19.53 2.71
C GLN A 85 2.83 18.47 3.48
N ILE A 86 2.71 17.25 2.93
CA ILE A 86 2.09 16.13 3.67
C ILE A 86 2.87 15.84 4.95
N ALA A 87 4.20 15.76 4.88
CA ALA A 87 5.02 15.50 6.07
C ALA A 87 4.82 16.56 7.16
N ASN A 88 4.83 17.83 6.78
CA ASN A 88 4.60 18.94 7.70
C ASN A 88 3.20 18.89 8.35
N MET A 89 2.16 18.59 7.55
CA MET A 89 0.80 18.45 8.06
C MET A 89 0.67 17.26 9.02
N VAL A 90 1.26 16.10 8.69
CA VAL A 90 1.28 14.93 9.57
C VAL A 90 2.01 15.24 10.88
N GLU A 91 3.12 15.98 10.84
CA GLU A 91 3.84 16.40 12.02
C GLU A 91 2.98 17.31 12.92
N GLN A 92 2.34 18.32 12.33
CA GLN A 92 1.61 19.36 13.07
C GLN A 92 0.27 18.89 13.62
N GLU A 93 -0.48 18.10 12.84
CA GLU A 93 -1.87 17.74 13.17
C GLU A 93 -2.00 16.35 13.78
N ILE A 94 -1.09 15.42 13.43
CA ILE A 94 -1.15 14.02 13.86
C ILE A 94 -0.06 13.71 14.89
N GLY A 95 1.08 14.41 14.81
CA GLY A 95 2.19 14.30 15.77
C GLY A 95 3.16 13.14 15.51
N GLY A 96 2.93 12.29 14.52
CA GLY A 96 3.82 11.17 14.18
C GLY A 96 3.20 10.17 13.22
N LEU A 97 4.00 9.23 12.74
CA LEU A 97 3.57 8.22 11.78
C LEU A 97 4.16 6.84 12.14
N ASP A 98 3.30 5.82 12.22
CA ASP A 98 3.69 4.45 12.58
C ASP A 98 3.66 3.49 11.39
N GLY A 99 3.07 3.91 10.26
CA GLY A 99 3.05 3.05 9.10
C GLY A 99 2.66 3.74 7.81
N ILE A 100 3.13 3.16 6.70
CA ILE A 100 2.69 3.55 5.35
C ILE A 100 2.34 2.27 4.58
N LEU A 101 1.14 2.25 3.99
CA LEU A 101 0.79 1.28 2.96
C LEU A 101 0.83 1.97 1.58
N HIS A 102 1.88 1.71 0.82
CA HIS A 102 1.97 2.08 -0.58
C HIS A 102 1.16 1.10 -1.43
N ASN A 103 -0.11 1.43 -1.65
CA ASN A 103 -1.02 0.59 -2.43
C ASN A 103 -1.47 1.23 -3.74
N ALA A 104 -1.46 2.57 -3.84
CA ALA A 104 -1.81 3.27 -5.07
C ALA A 104 -0.99 2.74 -6.26
N ALA A 105 -1.68 2.40 -7.34
CA ALA A 105 -1.06 1.96 -8.59
C ALA A 105 -2.01 2.17 -9.77
N ILE A 106 -1.43 2.31 -10.95
CA ILE A 106 -2.12 2.23 -12.24
C ILE A 106 -1.51 1.09 -13.05
N LEU A 107 -2.36 0.41 -13.83
CA LEU A 107 -1.95 -0.75 -14.62
C LEU A 107 -1.21 -0.33 -15.90
N GLY A 108 -1.67 0.74 -16.54
CA GLY A 108 -1.30 1.05 -17.91
C GLY A 108 -1.82 0.01 -18.92
N PRO A 109 -1.50 0.15 -20.20
CA PRO A 109 -1.90 -0.80 -21.23
C PRO A 109 -1.08 -2.09 -21.17
N LEU A 110 -1.72 -3.23 -21.41
CA LEU A 110 -1.06 -4.52 -21.62
C LEU A 110 -0.70 -4.65 -23.11
N THR A 111 0.51 -4.21 -23.48
CA THR A 111 0.97 -4.11 -24.88
C THR A 111 2.45 -4.50 -25.00
N PRO A 112 2.92 -4.89 -26.19
CA PRO A 112 4.35 -5.11 -26.44
C PRO A 112 5.16 -3.87 -26.03
N LEU A 113 6.29 -4.05 -25.35
CA LEU A 113 7.09 -2.96 -24.81
C LEU A 113 7.59 -1.99 -25.91
N GLN A 114 7.88 -2.50 -27.11
CA GLN A 114 8.27 -1.68 -28.27
C GLN A 114 7.18 -0.73 -28.77
N MET A 115 5.93 -0.96 -28.39
CA MET A 115 4.78 -0.15 -28.75
C MET A 115 4.23 0.67 -27.58
N TYR A 116 4.93 0.64 -26.44
CA TYR A 116 4.48 1.33 -25.25
C TYR A 116 4.65 2.84 -25.42
N ASP A 117 3.59 3.59 -25.18
CA ASP A 117 3.63 5.05 -25.23
C ASP A 117 4.52 5.59 -24.09
N PRO A 118 5.53 6.46 -24.40
CA PRO A 118 6.46 6.98 -23.39
C PRO A 118 5.78 7.78 -22.27
N ASP A 119 4.79 8.62 -22.57
CA ASP A 119 4.11 9.44 -21.56
C ASP A 119 3.31 8.56 -20.60
N THR A 120 2.64 7.54 -21.12
CA THR A 120 1.95 6.54 -20.31
C THR A 120 2.93 5.70 -19.48
N PHE A 121 4.12 5.38 -20.03
CA PHE A 121 5.17 4.71 -19.29
C PHE A 121 5.60 5.55 -18.08
N ASP A 122 5.87 6.84 -18.30
CA ASP A 122 6.28 7.77 -17.25
C ASP A 122 5.19 7.95 -16.18
N GLU A 123 3.91 8.03 -16.57
CA GLU A 123 2.80 8.10 -15.63
C GLU A 123 2.76 6.86 -14.72
N VAL A 124 2.88 5.65 -15.29
CA VAL A 124 2.92 4.40 -14.52
C VAL A 124 4.11 4.39 -13.57
N MET A 125 5.30 4.77 -14.03
CA MET A 125 6.49 4.82 -13.20
C MET A 125 6.37 5.88 -12.09
N ASN A 126 5.79 7.03 -12.38
CA ASN A 126 5.56 8.09 -11.39
C ASN A 126 4.64 7.61 -10.27
N VAL A 127 3.48 7.05 -10.59
CA VAL A 127 2.50 6.61 -9.59
C VAL A 127 3.01 5.39 -8.81
N ASN A 128 3.53 4.37 -9.52
CA ASN A 128 3.76 3.06 -8.93
C ASN A 128 5.12 2.93 -8.22
N MET A 129 6.12 3.72 -8.60
CA MET A 129 7.50 3.59 -8.09
C MET A 129 8.05 4.90 -7.53
N ARG A 130 8.01 6.00 -8.32
CA ARG A 130 8.60 7.27 -7.91
C ARG A 130 7.86 7.87 -6.70
N ALA A 131 6.53 7.84 -6.70
CA ALA A 131 5.72 8.33 -5.59
C ALA A 131 5.98 7.55 -4.28
N PRO A 132 5.96 6.20 -4.24
CA PRO A 132 6.39 5.44 -3.06
C PRO A 132 7.78 5.84 -2.54
N PHE A 133 8.76 6.01 -3.44
CA PHE A 133 10.10 6.45 -3.04
C PHE A 133 10.08 7.83 -2.39
N MET A 134 9.53 8.85 -3.08
CA MET A 134 9.55 10.23 -2.61
C MET A 134 8.71 10.45 -1.35
N LEU A 135 7.54 9.82 -1.27
CA LEU A 135 6.68 9.90 -0.08
C LEU A 135 7.35 9.23 1.12
N THR A 136 7.98 8.06 0.93
CA THR A 136 8.76 7.41 2.00
C THR A 136 9.90 8.32 2.46
N GLN A 137 10.66 8.90 1.53
CA GLN A 137 11.78 9.79 1.84
C GLN A 137 11.32 11.02 2.64
N ALA A 138 10.21 11.66 2.26
CA ALA A 138 9.66 12.83 2.95
C ALA A 138 9.15 12.48 4.37
N LEU A 139 8.55 11.30 4.55
CA LEU A 139 7.97 10.86 5.83
C LEU A 139 8.97 10.10 6.72
N LEU A 140 10.16 9.79 6.24
CA LEU A 140 11.16 9.01 6.98
C LEU A 140 11.52 9.64 8.35
N PRO A 141 11.65 10.97 8.49
CA PRO A 141 11.88 11.58 9.80
C PRO A 141 10.78 11.25 10.82
N LEU A 142 9.51 11.27 10.42
CA LEU A 142 8.38 10.97 11.28
C LEU A 142 8.31 9.47 11.62
N LEU A 143 8.57 8.59 10.65
CA LEU A 143 8.65 7.14 10.89
C LEU A 143 9.75 6.77 11.88
N ARG A 144 10.85 7.51 11.92
CA ARG A 144 11.95 7.29 12.88
C ARG A 144 11.56 7.61 14.32
N LEU A 145 10.54 8.41 14.56
CA LEU A 145 10.02 8.69 15.91
C LEU A 145 9.21 7.53 16.47
N SER A 146 8.68 6.68 15.60
CA SER A 146 7.95 5.48 16.01
C SER A 146 8.91 4.40 16.52
N LYS A 147 8.49 3.71 17.59
CA LYS A 147 9.23 2.57 18.15
C LYS A 147 9.12 1.28 17.33
N ASP A 148 8.15 1.24 16.39
CA ASP A 148 7.84 0.05 15.58
C ASP A 148 7.13 0.47 14.28
N ALA A 149 7.77 1.29 13.45
CA ALA A 149 7.20 1.71 12.18
C ALA A 149 7.22 0.58 11.14
N SER A 150 6.20 0.54 10.27
CA SER A 150 6.09 -0.42 9.17
C SER A 150 5.74 0.25 7.85
N VAL A 151 6.57 0.06 6.84
CA VAL A 151 6.33 0.51 5.46
C VAL A 151 6.09 -0.72 4.59
N VAL A 152 4.90 -0.80 4.00
CA VAL A 152 4.49 -1.93 3.17
C VAL A 152 4.22 -1.45 1.75
N PHE A 153 4.82 -2.13 0.77
CA PHE A 153 4.62 -1.86 -0.65
C PHE A 153 3.76 -2.96 -1.26
N THR A 154 2.62 -2.61 -1.83
CA THR A 154 1.81 -3.55 -2.62
C THR A 154 2.51 -3.84 -3.95
N SER A 155 3.08 -5.03 -4.04
CA SER A 155 3.76 -5.58 -5.21
C SER A 155 2.81 -6.41 -6.08
N SER A 156 3.34 -7.33 -6.84
CA SER A 156 2.61 -8.25 -7.71
C SER A 156 3.52 -9.43 -8.07
N SER A 157 2.93 -10.55 -8.50
CA SER A 157 3.71 -11.67 -9.06
C SER A 157 4.59 -11.25 -10.24
N VAL A 158 4.16 -10.25 -11.04
CA VAL A 158 4.96 -9.71 -12.15
C VAL A 158 6.08 -8.79 -11.71
N GLY A 159 6.09 -8.34 -10.46
CA GLY A 159 7.22 -7.63 -9.84
C GLY A 159 8.37 -8.56 -9.48
N ARG A 160 8.11 -9.86 -9.29
CA ARG A 160 9.13 -10.89 -9.05
C ARG A 160 9.49 -11.67 -10.31
N THR A 161 8.51 -11.98 -11.15
CA THR A 161 8.68 -12.70 -12.39
C THR A 161 7.97 -11.95 -13.51
N PRO A 162 8.65 -11.01 -14.18
CA PRO A 162 8.06 -10.20 -15.24
C PRO A 162 7.62 -11.07 -16.41
N ARG A 163 6.56 -10.65 -17.10
CA ARG A 163 5.97 -11.35 -18.23
C ARG A 163 5.77 -10.40 -19.42
N ALA A 164 5.80 -10.95 -20.62
CA ALA A 164 5.47 -10.21 -21.84
C ALA A 164 4.13 -9.46 -21.70
N PHE A 165 4.04 -8.29 -22.31
CA PHE A 165 2.90 -7.37 -22.33
C PHE A 165 2.61 -6.61 -21.03
N TRP A 166 3.29 -6.90 -19.92
CA TRP A 166 3.08 -6.20 -18.65
C TRP A 166 3.86 -4.90 -18.50
N GLY A 167 4.74 -4.59 -19.44
CA GLY A 167 5.42 -3.30 -19.66
C GLY A 167 5.81 -2.53 -18.40
N ALA A 168 5.41 -1.26 -18.35
CA ALA A 168 5.72 -0.35 -17.25
C ALA A 168 5.22 -0.86 -15.90
N TYR A 169 4.05 -1.54 -15.84
CA TYR A 169 3.54 -2.08 -14.59
C TYR A 169 4.50 -3.09 -13.95
N ALA A 170 4.95 -4.09 -14.73
CA ALA A 170 5.89 -5.09 -14.20
C ALA A 170 7.21 -4.43 -13.77
N ILE A 171 7.75 -3.52 -14.58
CA ILE A 171 8.98 -2.78 -14.27
C ILE A 171 8.81 -1.98 -12.97
N SER A 172 7.70 -1.26 -12.82
CA SER A 172 7.42 -0.49 -11.60
C SER A 172 7.30 -1.37 -10.36
N LYS A 173 6.67 -2.56 -10.48
CA LYS A 173 6.55 -3.51 -9.37
C LYS A 173 7.88 -4.20 -9.02
N MET A 174 8.76 -4.43 -10.00
CA MET A 174 10.16 -4.80 -9.73
C MET A 174 10.89 -3.69 -8.98
N GLY A 175 10.65 -2.42 -9.37
CA GLY A 175 11.23 -1.26 -8.68
C GLY A 175 10.85 -1.19 -7.20
N VAL A 176 9.59 -1.40 -6.83
CA VAL A 176 9.17 -1.36 -5.42
C VAL A 176 9.70 -2.54 -4.61
N GLU A 177 9.87 -3.74 -5.21
CA GLU A 177 10.58 -4.85 -4.56
C GLU A 177 12.03 -4.44 -4.23
N GLY A 178 12.72 -3.79 -5.20
CA GLY A 178 14.06 -3.24 -4.99
C GLY A 178 14.09 -2.15 -3.92
N LEU A 179 13.16 -1.19 -3.96
CA LEU A 179 13.06 -0.11 -2.96
C LEU A 179 12.90 -0.67 -1.54
N SER A 180 12.00 -1.63 -1.35
CA SER A 180 11.76 -2.27 -0.06
C SER A 180 13.04 -2.90 0.48
N LYS A 181 13.77 -3.63 -0.37
CA LYS A 181 15.01 -4.30 0.02
C LYS A 181 16.12 -3.31 0.36
N ILE A 182 16.31 -2.28 -0.45
CA ILE A 182 17.34 -1.25 -0.24
C ILE A 182 17.07 -0.49 1.06
N PHE A 183 15.85 0.01 1.28
CA PHE A 183 15.50 0.70 2.52
C PHE A 183 15.70 -0.19 3.75
N SER A 184 15.29 -1.47 3.65
CA SER A 184 15.49 -2.44 4.74
C SER A 184 16.97 -2.61 5.09
N ASP A 185 17.84 -2.77 4.10
CA ASP A 185 19.27 -3.01 4.32
C ASP A 185 20.00 -1.74 4.83
N GLU A 186 19.70 -0.56 4.24
CA GLU A 186 20.30 0.71 4.63
C GLU A 186 19.93 1.13 6.06
N LEU A 187 18.71 0.80 6.50
CA LEU A 187 18.18 1.25 7.79
C LEU A 187 18.24 0.18 8.90
N ALA A 188 18.68 -1.03 8.60
CA ALA A 188 18.68 -2.17 9.52
C ALA A 188 19.39 -1.90 10.86
N ASN A 189 20.48 -1.13 10.85
CA ASN A 189 21.29 -0.86 12.04
C ASN A 189 21.06 0.52 12.67
N VAL A 190 20.18 1.35 12.06
CA VAL A 190 20.00 2.75 12.47
C VAL A 190 18.55 3.13 12.75
N SER A 191 17.61 2.20 12.54
CA SER A 191 16.19 2.41 12.85
C SER A 191 15.47 1.09 13.13
N ALA A 192 14.28 1.19 13.75
CA ALA A 192 13.37 0.06 13.95
C ALA A 192 12.32 -0.04 12.82
N ILE A 193 12.46 0.73 11.74
CA ILE A 193 11.49 0.74 10.64
C ILE A 193 11.61 -0.56 9.84
N ARG A 194 10.49 -1.21 9.61
CA ARG A 194 10.38 -2.42 8.79
C ARG A 194 9.90 -2.05 7.39
N PHE A 195 10.55 -2.62 6.37
CA PHE A 195 10.18 -2.41 4.97
C PHE A 195 9.91 -3.76 4.32
N ASN A 196 8.68 -3.97 3.86
CA ASN A 196 8.27 -5.24 3.27
C ASN A 196 7.42 -5.03 2.03
N CYS A 197 7.42 -6.03 1.15
CA CYS A 197 6.48 -6.09 0.03
C CYS A 197 5.36 -7.10 0.34
N ILE A 198 4.20 -6.87 -0.27
CA ILE A 198 3.09 -7.81 -0.26
C ILE A 198 2.56 -8.01 -1.68
N ASN A 199 2.45 -9.27 -2.12
CA ASN A 199 1.74 -9.63 -3.32
C ASN A 199 0.32 -10.08 -2.94
N PRO A 200 -0.73 -9.33 -3.32
CA PRO A 200 -2.11 -9.64 -2.95
C PRO A 200 -2.66 -10.89 -3.64
N ASN A 201 -1.93 -11.44 -4.63
CA ASN A 201 -2.45 -12.45 -5.53
C ASN A 201 -3.71 -11.98 -6.30
N PRO A 202 -4.36 -12.80 -7.14
CA PRO A 202 -5.59 -12.42 -7.81
C PRO A 202 -6.68 -12.03 -6.79
N THR A 203 -7.11 -10.77 -6.84
CA THR A 203 -8.12 -10.19 -5.93
C THR A 203 -9.16 -9.45 -6.76
N ARG A 204 -10.43 -9.54 -6.38
CA ARG A 204 -11.56 -8.90 -7.07
C ARG A 204 -11.47 -7.38 -6.97
N THR A 205 -10.91 -6.75 -7.98
CA THR A 205 -10.75 -5.30 -8.09
C THR A 205 -11.00 -4.83 -9.51
N ASN A 206 -11.30 -3.56 -9.70
CA ASN A 206 -11.43 -2.96 -11.04
C ASN A 206 -10.14 -3.15 -11.86
N MET A 207 -8.96 -3.00 -11.24
CA MET A 207 -7.68 -3.24 -11.92
C MET A 207 -7.56 -4.68 -12.43
N ARG A 208 -7.99 -5.68 -11.63
CA ARG A 208 -7.98 -7.09 -12.03
C ARG A 208 -8.89 -7.34 -13.21
N THR A 209 -10.10 -6.79 -13.19
CA THR A 209 -11.06 -6.90 -14.31
C THR A 209 -10.50 -6.32 -15.60
N HIS A 210 -9.78 -5.18 -15.54
CA HIS A 210 -9.10 -4.60 -16.71
C HIS A 210 -7.94 -5.48 -17.21
N ALA A 211 -7.17 -6.08 -16.30
CA ALA A 211 -6.05 -6.95 -16.67
C ALA A 211 -6.51 -8.30 -17.27
N TYR A 212 -7.63 -8.80 -16.82
CA TYR A 212 -8.17 -10.13 -17.21
C TYR A 212 -9.69 -10.06 -17.46
N PRO A 213 -10.11 -9.42 -18.58
CA PRO A 213 -11.54 -9.20 -18.84
C PRO A 213 -12.35 -10.48 -19.07
N GLY A 214 -11.70 -11.60 -19.39
CA GLY A 214 -12.35 -12.92 -19.54
C GLY A 214 -12.41 -13.76 -18.26
N GLU A 215 -11.84 -13.27 -17.14
CA GLU A 215 -11.87 -13.98 -15.86
C GLU A 215 -13.19 -13.74 -15.13
N ASN A 216 -13.77 -14.78 -14.54
CA ASN A 216 -14.96 -14.60 -13.71
C ASN A 216 -14.55 -13.98 -12.36
N PRO A 217 -14.93 -12.70 -12.07
CA PRO A 217 -14.52 -12.04 -10.85
C PRO A 217 -15.09 -12.68 -9.58
N PHE A 218 -16.19 -13.44 -9.68
CA PHE A 218 -16.79 -14.12 -8.53
C PHE A 218 -15.97 -15.30 -8.01
N ASN A 219 -15.00 -15.79 -8.78
CA ASN A 219 -14.06 -16.81 -8.33
C ASN A 219 -12.89 -16.21 -7.51
N LEU A 220 -12.79 -14.88 -7.45
CA LEU A 220 -11.70 -14.20 -6.76
C LEU A 220 -12.14 -13.73 -5.36
N PRO A 221 -11.23 -13.76 -4.37
CA PRO A 221 -11.48 -13.19 -3.05
C PRO A 221 -11.76 -11.69 -3.16
N LEU A 222 -12.60 -11.19 -2.26
CA LEU A 222 -12.81 -9.76 -2.08
C LEU A 222 -11.55 -9.12 -1.46
N PRO A 223 -11.34 -7.81 -1.64
CA PRO A 223 -10.26 -7.10 -0.94
C PRO A 223 -10.29 -7.29 0.59
N GLU A 224 -11.48 -7.39 1.17
CA GLU A 224 -11.68 -7.60 2.60
C GLU A 224 -11.17 -8.97 3.09
N ASP A 225 -11.25 -10.00 2.23
CA ASP A 225 -10.86 -11.38 2.56
C ASP A 225 -9.34 -11.56 2.69
N ILE A 226 -8.56 -10.62 2.16
CA ILE A 226 -7.10 -10.71 2.12
C ILE A 226 -6.38 -9.85 3.18
N MET A 227 -7.11 -9.22 4.08
CA MET A 227 -6.55 -8.23 5.01
C MET A 227 -5.67 -8.82 6.10
N ALA A 228 -5.74 -10.10 6.40
CA ALA A 228 -4.94 -10.74 7.45
C ALA A 228 -3.43 -10.48 7.30
N THR A 229 -2.87 -10.66 6.09
CA THR A 229 -1.45 -10.41 5.81
C THR A 229 -1.08 -8.92 5.90
N TYR A 230 -1.98 -8.02 5.49
CA TYR A 230 -1.79 -6.57 5.63
C TYR A 230 -1.76 -6.15 7.09
N LEU A 231 -2.68 -6.65 7.90
CA LEU A 231 -2.74 -6.41 9.35
C LEU A 231 -1.49 -6.95 10.05
N TYR A 232 -1.06 -8.18 9.72
CA TYR A 232 0.18 -8.74 10.24
C TYR A 232 1.37 -7.83 9.97
N LEU A 233 1.60 -7.44 8.71
CA LEU A 233 2.74 -6.62 8.34
C LEU A 233 2.68 -5.21 8.97
N MET A 234 1.49 -4.66 9.15
CA MET A 234 1.32 -3.33 9.72
C MET A 234 1.37 -3.32 11.26
N GLY A 235 1.07 -4.46 11.88
CA GLY A 235 1.04 -4.62 13.34
C GLY A 235 2.37 -5.04 13.97
N ALA A 236 2.38 -5.09 15.29
CA ALA A 236 3.55 -5.50 16.09
C ALA A 236 3.89 -6.99 15.95
N ASP A 237 2.96 -7.82 15.46
CA ASP A 237 3.14 -9.26 15.31
C ASP A 237 4.20 -9.61 14.25
N SER A 238 4.52 -8.68 13.35
CA SER A 238 5.61 -8.81 12.37
C SER A 238 6.91 -8.13 12.80
N LYS A 239 7.08 -7.83 14.09
CA LYS A 239 8.31 -7.24 14.61
C LYS A 239 9.52 -8.10 14.25
N GLY A 240 10.55 -7.47 13.68
CA GLY A 240 11.74 -8.16 13.17
C GLY A 240 11.60 -8.72 11.74
N VAL A 241 10.42 -8.67 11.12
CA VAL A 241 10.22 -9.04 9.71
C VAL A 241 10.44 -7.81 8.85
N THR A 242 11.57 -7.77 8.14
CA THR A 242 11.93 -6.67 7.22
C THR A 242 12.68 -7.23 6.01
N GLY A 243 12.65 -6.51 4.89
CA GLY A 243 13.27 -6.92 3.62
C GLY A 243 12.61 -8.14 2.97
N GLN A 244 11.39 -8.48 3.37
CA GLN A 244 10.66 -9.65 2.89
C GLN A 244 9.60 -9.25 1.85
N SER A 245 9.27 -10.20 0.98
CA SER A 245 8.17 -10.09 0.03
C SER A 245 7.22 -11.26 0.27
N LEU A 246 6.07 -10.97 0.89
CA LEU A 246 5.09 -11.96 1.33
C LEU A 246 3.96 -12.10 0.30
N ASP A 247 3.42 -13.31 0.20
CA ASP A 247 2.20 -13.55 -0.56
C ASP A 247 0.99 -13.61 0.38
N VAL A 248 -0.11 -12.99 -0.06
CA VAL A 248 -1.43 -13.35 0.48
C VAL A 248 -1.75 -14.78 0.04
N PRO A 249 -2.36 -15.63 0.87
CA PRO A 249 -2.80 -16.96 0.45
C PRO A 249 -3.67 -16.90 -0.80
N ARG A 250 -3.47 -17.84 -1.71
CA ARG A 250 -4.41 -18.01 -2.82
C ARG A 250 -5.68 -18.64 -2.30
N ALA A 251 -6.82 -18.17 -2.82
CA ALA A 251 -8.06 -18.90 -2.61
C ALA A 251 -7.93 -20.32 -3.19
N ALA A 252 -8.48 -21.30 -2.49
CA ALA A 252 -8.47 -22.69 -2.97
C ALA A 252 -9.19 -22.77 -4.33
N GLY A 253 -8.49 -23.23 -5.37
CA GLY A 253 -9.05 -23.42 -6.71
C GLY A 253 -8.81 -22.30 -7.73
N VAL A 254 -7.95 -21.29 -7.42
CA VAL A 254 -7.55 -20.21 -8.35
C VAL A 254 -6.06 -20.31 -8.69
#